data_bc1d696bd51c5560c2b137dc994dea0d
#
_entry.id   bc1d696bd51c5560c2b137dc994dea0d
#
_cell.length_a   1.000
_cell.length_b   1.000
_cell.length_c   1.000
_cell.angle_alpha   90.00
_cell.angle_beta   90.00
_cell.angle_gamma   90.00
#
_symmetry.space_group_name_H-M   'P 1'
#
loop_
_entity.id
_entity.type
_entity.pdbx_description
1 polymer ?
#
loop_
_entity_poly.entity_id
_entity_poly.type
_entity_poly.pdbx_seq_one_letter_code
_entity_poly.pdbx_strand_id
1 'polypeptide(L)'
;MIKRIASSKGIVTAVWVLGLVAIWEICAFIVGATQRTPVNVLPHLYQIIGSFFDTKSITGSGDTIATLVFSSAAETLSRALIGFIIGMVLGYILALLMHLSHIVEKIAFPYLMIIQMIPILGMAPIVLSITGDISSARIIIAAILTFYPVSTNTLAGFKSVGRERHELMRSYGASKFRLYTKMLIPSAMSYFFTGLKISAPMAITASILVDTLQGGNGLGCMLSQSLKGSMTRFVFWDIVIFSAVIGVLSFYLMGVIERAITPAKRKAKKKAQ
;
A
#
# COMPACT_ATOMS: atom_id res chain seq x y z
N MET A 1 -36.70 1.97 10.48
CA MET A 1 -35.70 3.07 10.56
C MET A 1 -34.27 2.55 10.59
N ILE A 2 -33.92 1.58 11.42
CA ILE A 2 -32.57 0.98 11.55
C ILE A 2 -32.03 0.36 10.24
N LYS A 3 -32.85 -0.35 9.44
CA LYS A 3 -32.44 -0.93 8.12
C LYS A 3 -32.06 0.12 7.06
N ARG A 4 -32.62 1.33 7.12
CA ARG A 4 -32.29 2.43 6.19
C ARG A 4 -30.98 3.14 6.54
N ILE A 5 -30.61 3.14 7.83
CA ILE A 5 -29.37 3.71 8.35
C ILE A 5 -28.19 2.80 7.97
N ALA A 6 -28.36 1.46 8.08
CA ALA A 6 -27.34 0.48 7.67
C ALA A 6 -27.10 0.41 6.15
N SER A 7 -27.97 1.01 5.33
CA SER A 7 -27.85 1.05 3.86
C SER A 7 -26.89 2.16 3.35
N SER A 8 -26.53 3.13 4.18
CA SER A 8 -25.61 4.21 3.80
C SER A 8 -24.16 3.80 4.11
N LYS A 9 -23.36 3.53 3.08
CA LYS A 9 -21.95 3.16 3.21
C LYS A 9 -21.17 4.13 4.12
N GLY A 10 -21.51 5.43 4.07
CA GLY A 10 -20.86 6.45 4.90
C GLY A 10 -21.14 6.28 6.40
N ILE A 11 -22.39 5.96 6.76
CA ILE A 11 -22.77 5.76 8.17
C ILE A 11 -22.08 4.51 8.72
N VAL A 12 -22.07 3.42 7.96
CA VAL A 12 -21.36 2.18 8.37
C VAL A 12 -19.87 2.46 8.58
N THR A 13 -19.22 3.16 7.67
CA THR A 13 -17.81 3.54 7.82
C THR A 13 -17.60 4.42 9.06
N ALA A 14 -18.46 5.42 9.29
CA ALA A 14 -18.35 6.28 10.46
C ALA A 14 -18.50 5.49 11.78
N VAL A 15 -19.45 4.55 11.86
CA VAL A 15 -19.64 3.68 13.03
C VAL A 15 -18.40 2.81 13.29
N TRP A 16 -17.79 2.26 12.23
CA TRP A 16 -16.54 1.49 12.38
C TRP A 16 -15.38 2.35 12.86
N VAL A 17 -15.21 3.56 12.32
CA VAL A 17 -14.15 4.49 12.74
C VAL A 17 -14.36 4.89 14.20
N LEU A 18 -15.58 5.26 14.59
CA LEU A 18 -15.91 5.61 15.98
C LEU A 18 -15.69 4.41 16.94
N GLY A 19 -16.03 3.20 16.49
CA GLY A 19 -15.78 1.98 17.26
C GLY A 19 -14.28 1.74 17.48
N LEU A 20 -13.44 1.93 16.47
CA LEU A 20 -11.98 1.82 16.59
C LEU A 20 -11.40 2.89 17.55
N VAL A 21 -11.88 4.14 17.43
CA VAL A 21 -11.47 5.22 18.33
C VAL A 21 -11.88 4.91 19.78
N ALA A 22 -13.09 4.40 20.00
CA ALA A 22 -13.56 4.01 21.33
C ALA A 22 -12.72 2.86 21.92
N ILE A 23 -12.40 1.85 21.12
CA ILE A 23 -11.51 0.75 21.55
C ILE A 23 -10.14 1.29 21.94
N TRP A 24 -9.56 2.19 21.12
CA TRP A 24 -8.28 2.81 21.44
C TRP A 24 -8.31 3.56 22.79
N GLU A 25 -9.31 4.42 22.99
CA GLU A 25 -9.44 5.20 24.24
C GLU A 25 -9.67 4.31 25.46
N ILE A 26 -10.46 3.24 25.33
CA ILE A 26 -10.65 2.25 26.41
C ILE A 26 -9.31 1.57 26.75
N CYS A 27 -8.55 1.14 25.74
CA CYS A 27 -7.23 0.55 25.94
C CYS A 27 -6.26 1.54 26.58
N ALA A 28 -6.25 2.80 26.14
CA ALA A 28 -5.41 3.85 26.72
C ALA A 28 -5.78 4.11 28.20
N PHE A 29 -7.07 4.11 28.54
CA PHE A 29 -7.54 4.24 29.91
C PHE A 29 -7.10 3.07 30.79
N ILE A 30 -7.22 1.82 30.29
CA ILE A 30 -6.77 0.62 31.03
C ILE A 30 -5.26 0.66 31.25
N VAL A 31 -4.48 1.04 30.24
CA VAL A 31 -3.02 1.21 30.34
C VAL A 31 -2.69 2.32 31.36
N GLY A 32 -3.46 3.42 31.33
CA GLY A 32 -3.34 4.52 32.29
C GLY A 32 -3.52 4.08 33.76
N ALA A 33 -4.43 3.14 34.01
CA ALA A 33 -4.71 2.61 35.35
C ALA A 33 -3.71 1.52 35.82
N THR A 34 -3.04 0.82 34.87
CA THR A 34 -2.23 -0.37 35.20
C THR A 34 -0.71 -0.12 35.11
N GLN A 35 -0.25 0.84 34.28
CA GLN A 35 1.16 1.06 34.00
C GLN A 35 1.71 2.30 34.73
N ARG A 36 2.97 2.23 35.19
CA ARG A 36 3.67 3.37 35.82
C ARG A 36 3.96 4.52 34.86
N THR A 37 4.09 4.22 33.57
CA THR A 37 4.38 5.20 32.51
C THR A 37 3.45 4.99 31.33
N PRO A 38 2.15 5.27 31.45
CA PRO A 38 1.12 4.92 30.46
C PRO A 38 1.34 5.63 29.12
N VAL A 39 1.80 6.87 29.14
CA VAL A 39 2.07 7.67 27.94
C VAL A 39 3.14 7.05 27.04
N ASN A 40 4.02 6.19 27.61
CA ASN A 40 5.07 5.51 26.83
C ASN A 40 4.54 4.29 26.08
N VAL A 41 3.45 3.70 26.58
CA VAL A 41 2.90 2.45 26.07
C VAL A 41 1.76 2.75 25.09
N LEU A 42 0.76 3.49 25.54
CA LEU A 42 -0.39 3.83 24.71
C LEU A 42 -0.99 5.18 25.16
N PRO A 43 -0.58 6.30 24.50
CA PRO A 43 -1.17 7.60 24.81
C PRO A 43 -2.60 7.72 24.26
N HIS A 44 -3.36 8.67 24.82
CA HIS A 44 -4.66 9.03 24.31
C HIS A 44 -4.56 9.71 22.94
N LEU A 45 -5.54 9.51 22.06
CA LEU A 45 -5.53 10.09 20.71
C LEU A 45 -5.44 11.61 20.72
N TYR A 46 -6.10 12.29 21.68
CA TYR A 46 -6.02 13.75 21.80
C TYR A 46 -4.59 14.24 22.12
N GLN A 47 -3.80 13.45 22.85
CA GLN A 47 -2.40 13.77 23.16
C GLN A 47 -1.51 13.65 21.93
N ILE A 48 -1.72 12.61 21.12
CA ILE A 48 -1.00 12.39 19.87
C ILE A 48 -1.32 13.51 18.88
N ILE A 49 -2.61 13.81 18.67
CA ILE A 49 -3.02 14.90 17.78
C ILE A 49 -2.48 16.25 18.29
N GLY A 50 -2.54 16.48 19.60
CA GLY A 50 -1.97 17.69 20.20
C GLY A 50 -0.46 17.84 19.98
N SER A 51 0.31 16.73 20.12
CA SER A 51 1.75 16.75 19.89
C SER A 51 2.11 17.02 18.43
N PHE A 52 1.36 16.50 17.49
CA PHE A 52 1.60 16.73 16.07
C PHE A 52 1.47 18.22 15.67
N PHE A 53 0.54 18.93 16.30
CA PHE A 53 0.32 20.35 16.05
C PHE A 53 1.08 21.27 17.03
N ASP A 54 1.87 20.73 17.97
CA ASP A 54 2.67 21.53 18.87
C ASP A 54 3.78 22.26 18.09
N THR A 55 3.87 23.56 18.31
CA THR A 55 4.88 24.44 17.68
C THR A 55 6.24 24.41 18.40
N LYS A 56 6.36 23.65 19.49
CA LYS A 56 7.62 23.52 20.21
C LYS A 56 8.64 22.76 19.34
N SER A 57 9.81 23.36 19.22
CA SER A 57 10.95 22.72 18.58
C SER A 57 11.40 21.49 19.37
N ILE A 58 11.59 20.37 18.67
CA ILE A 58 12.09 19.12 19.28
C ILE A 58 13.58 18.97 19.06
N THR A 59 14.09 19.59 18.01
CA THR A 59 15.50 19.58 17.66
C THR A 59 16.10 20.96 17.86
N GLY A 60 17.41 21.02 18.11
CA GLY A 60 18.12 22.30 18.19
C GLY A 60 18.09 23.15 16.91
N SER A 61 17.55 22.62 15.80
CA SER A 61 17.36 23.28 14.51
C SER A 61 16.05 24.09 14.41
N GLY A 62 15.18 24.03 15.41
CA GLY A 62 13.91 24.76 15.38
C GLY A 62 12.74 24.01 14.72
N ASP A 63 12.96 22.77 14.28
CA ASP A 63 11.94 21.99 13.58
C ASP A 63 10.86 21.47 14.53
N THR A 64 9.60 21.53 14.07
CA THR A 64 8.43 20.94 14.75
C THR A 64 8.24 19.47 14.37
N ILE A 65 7.42 18.71 15.13
CA ILE A 65 7.10 17.32 14.79
C ILE A 65 6.52 17.25 13.37
N ALA A 66 5.58 18.11 13.05
CA ALA A 66 4.92 18.13 11.76
C ALA A 66 5.92 18.32 10.61
N THR A 67 6.82 19.30 10.70
CA THR A 67 7.82 19.57 9.64
C THR A 67 8.75 18.39 9.42
N LEU A 68 9.22 17.75 10.50
CA LEU A 68 10.07 16.56 10.42
C LEU A 68 9.32 15.35 9.84
N VAL A 69 8.08 15.12 10.24
CA VAL A 69 7.25 14.02 9.70
C VAL A 69 6.98 14.24 8.23
N PHE A 70 6.62 15.45 7.78
CA PHE A 70 6.36 15.72 6.36
C PHE A 70 7.61 15.61 5.50
N SER A 71 8.76 16.12 5.95
CA SER A 71 10.02 16.00 5.21
C SER A 71 10.46 14.54 5.08
N SER A 72 10.42 13.78 6.18
CA SER A 72 10.73 12.36 6.19
C SER A 72 9.75 11.53 5.36
N ALA A 73 8.46 11.91 5.38
CA ALA A 73 7.45 11.28 4.54
C ALA A 73 7.71 11.50 3.04
N ALA A 74 8.10 12.70 2.64
CA ALA A 74 8.41 13.00 1.24
C ALA A 74 9.54 12.11 0.72
N GLU A 75 10.60 11.89 1.52
CA GLU A 75 11.69 10.99 1.16
C GLU A 75 11.25 9.53 1.08
N THR A 76 10.52 9.04 2.08
CA THR A 76 9.99 7.66 2.08
C THR A 76 9.06 7.43 0.90
N LEU A 77 8.14 8.36 0.63
CA LEU A 77 7.17 8.26 -0.46
C LEU A 77 7.82 8.33 -1.83
N SER A 78 8.84 9.16 -2.03
CA SER A 78 9.55 9.24 -3.31
C SER A 78 10.20 7.91 -3.68
N ARG A 79 10.87 7.25 -2.73
CA ARG A 79 11.49 5.94 -2.93
C ARG A 79 10.46 4.83 -3.11
N ALA A 80 9.40 4.85 -2.29
CA ALA A 80 8.28 3.91 -2.42
C ALA A 80 7.61 4.02 -3.78
N LEU A 81 7.42 5.24 -4.29
CA LEU A 81 6.82 5.49 -5.60
C LEU A 81 7.67 4.95 -6.74
N ILE A 82 8.99 5.17 -6.70
CA ILE A 82 9.91 4.63 -7.72
C ILE A 82 9.83 3.11 -7.73
N GLY A 83 9.95 2.46 -6.55
CA GLY A 83 9.83 1.01 -6.43
C GLY A 83 8.47 0.48 -6.87
N PHE A 84 7.39 1.18 -6.50
CA PHE A 84 6.03 0.87 -6.95
C PHE A 84 5.89 0.89 -8.47
N ILE A 85 6.42 1.92 -9.15
CA ILE A 85 6.37 2.03 -10.62
C ILE A 85 7.16 0.90 -11.27
N ILE A 86 8.37 0.61 -10.79
CA ILE A 86 9.19 -0.49 -11.29
C ILE A 86 8.46 -1.82 -11.11
N GLY A 87 7.96 -2.11 -9.91
CA GLY A 87 7.22 -3.34 -9.61
C GLY A 87 5.94 -3.47 -10.42
N MET A 88 5.23 -2.37 -10.64
CA MET A 88 4.02 -2.29 -11.48
C MET A 88 4.33 -2.68 -12.92
N VAL A 89 5.36 -2.08 -13.53
CA VAL A 89 5.73 -2.34 -14.92
C VAL A 89 6.21 -3.78 -15.11
N LEU A 90 7.13 -4.22 -14.26
CA LEU A 90 7.65 -5.59 -14.32
C LEU A 90 6.55 -6.62 -14.05
N GLY A 91 5.67 -6.36 -13.08
CA GLY A 91 4.54 -7.22 -12.75
C GLY A 91 3.54 -7.36 -13.89
N TYR A 92 3.22 -6.25 -14.56
CA TYR A 92 2.36 -6.26 -15.74
C TYR A 92 2.98 -7.04 -16.90
N ILE A 93 4.26 -6.81 -17.18
CA ILE A 93 5.00 -7.53 -18.25
C ILE A 93 5.02 -9.03 -17.95
N LEU A 94 5.34 -9.42 -16.71
CA LEU A 94 5.35 -10.84 -16.36
C LEU A 94 3.97 -11.47 -16.48
N ALA A 95 2.90 -10.81 -16.04
CA ALA A 95 1.53 -11.30 -16.22
C ALA A 95 1.18 -11.51 -17.70
N LEU A 96 1.59 -10.60 -18.55
CA LEU A 96 1.40 -10.72 -20.00
C LEU A 96 2.16 -11.92 -20.57
N LEU A 97 3.44 -12.10 -20.20
CA LEU A 97 4.28 -13.22 -20.63
C LEU A 97 3.70 -14.57 -20.16
N MET A 98 3.24 -14.65 -18.91
CA MET A 98 2.59 -15.84 -18.36
C MET A 98 1.29 -16.16 -19.09
N HIS A 99 0.52 -15.17 -19.49
CA HIS A 99 -0.69 -15.37 -20.26
C HIS A 99 -0.42 -15.79 -21.72
N LEU A 100 0.68 -15.27 -22.31
CA LEU A 100 1.09 -15.64 -23.68
C LEU A 100 1.64 -17.05 -23.77
N SER A 101 2.31 -17.54 -22.72
CA SER A 101 2.98 -18.84 -22.70
C SER A 101 2.67 -19.60 -21.42
N HIS A 102 1.98 -20.74 -21.57
CA HIS A 102 1.69 -21.63 -20.45
C HIS A 102 2.97 -22.22 -19.79
N ILE A 103 4.06 -22.33 -20.57
CA ILE A 103 5.37 -22.74 -20.04
C ILE A 103 5.91 -21.69 -19.10
N VAL A 104 5.88 -20.40 -19.52
CA VAL A 104 6.31 -19.28 -18.66
C VAL A 104 5.47 -19.22 -17.39
N GLU A 105 4.16 -19.43 -17.51
CA GLU A 105 3.27 -19.46 -16.34
C GLU A 105 3.67 -20.59 -15.37
N LYS A 106 3.81 -21.81 -15.86
CA LYS A 106 4.16 -22.96 -15.02
C LYS A 106 5.51 -22.78 -14.31
N ILE A 107 6.47 -22.13 -14.97
CA ILE A 107 7.79 -21.85 -14.38
C ILE A 107 7.71 -20.67 -13.40
N ALA A 108 7.15 -19.53 -13.82
CA ALA A 108 7.21 -18.28 -13.05
C ALA A 108 6.28 -18.28 -11.82
N PHE A 109 5.09 -18.90 -11.91
CA PHE A 109 4.09 -18.84 -10.85
C PHE A 109 4.56 -19.41 -9.49
N PRO A 110 5.26 -20.56 -9.40
CA PRO A 110 5.82 -21.03 -8.14
C PRO A 110 6.81 -20.04 -7.50
N TYR A 111 7.67 -19.42 -8.30
CA TYR A 111 8.61 -18.41 -7.81
C TYR A 111 7.91 -17.16 -7.27
N LEU A 112 6.82 -16.73 -7.91
CA LEU A 112 6.00 -15.64 -7.40
C LEU A 112 5.45 -15.97 -6.01
N MET A 113 4.99 -17.20 -5.78
CA MET A 113 4.49 -17.64 -4.48
C MET A 113 5.61 -17.66 -3.43
N ILE A 114 6.80 -18.12 -3.78
CA ILE A 114 7.96 -18.18 -2.88
C ILE A 114 8.39 -16.77 -2.46
N ILE A 115 8.49 -15.83 -3.41
CA ILE A 115 8.87 -14.43 -3.14
C ILE A 115 7.97 -13.80 -2.06
N GLN A 116 6.68 -14.09 -2.09
CA GLN A 116 5.73 -13.57 -1.10
C GLN A 116 5.97 -14.16 0.31
N MET A 117 6.51 -15.38 0.40
CA MET A 117 6.73 -16.06 1.69
C MET A 117 8.02 -15.59 2.39
N ILE A 118 8.92 -14.94 1.67
CA ILE A 118 10.18 -14.46 2.24
C ILE A 118 9.88 -13.25 3.15
N PRO A 119 10.29 -13.29 4.43
CA PRO A 119 10.08 -12.17 5.34
C PRO A 119 10.92 -10.96 4.91
N ILE A 120 10.24 -9.84 4.66
CA ILE A 120 10.84 -8.60 4.16
C ILE A 120 11.97 -8.09 5.06
N LEU A 121 11.78 -8.18 6.38
CA LEU A 121 12.79 -7.80 7.37
C LEU A 121 14.10 -8.57 7.18
N GLY A 122 14.04 -9.84 6.76
CA GLY A 122 15.22 -10.64 6.47
C GLY A 122 15.88 -10.30 5.14
N MET A 123 15.10 -9.80 4.17
CA MET A 123 15.64 -9.42 2.85
C MET A 123 16.40 -8.09 2.86
N ALA A 124 16.01 -7.15 3.70
CA ALA A 124 16.57 -5.80 3.68
C ALA A 124 18.10 -5.76 3.86
N PRO A 125 18.71 -6.44 4.84
CA PRO A 125 20.17 -6.51 4.97
C PRO A 125 20.86 -7.17 3.77
N ILE A 126 20.25 -8.20 3.20
CA ILE A 126 20.79 -8.94 2.05
C ILE A 126 20.82 -8.01 0.82
N VAL A 127 19.71 -7.37 0.53
CA VAL A 127 19.61 -6.44 -0.62
C VAL A 127 20.56 -5.27 -0.43
N LEU A 128 20.69 -4.72 0.80
CA LEU A 128 21.67 -3.68 1.08
C LEU A 128 23.11 -4.15 0.85
N SER A 129 23.44 -5.37 1.29
CA SER A 129 24.78 -5.93 1.10
C SER A 129 25.14 -6.08 -0.38
N ILE A 130 24.14 -6.35 -1.23
CA ILE A 130 24.33 -6.48 -2.68
C ILE A 130 24.42 -5.11 -3.36
N THR A 131 23.56 -4.15 -2.95
CA THR A 131 23.47 -2.84 -3.61
C THR A 131 24.53 -1.84 -3.10
N GLY A 132 24.98 -2.02 -1.86
CA GLY A 132 25.88 -1.07 -1.19
C GLY A 132 25.23 0.29 -0.85
N ASP A 133 23.97 0.49 -1.23
CA ASP A 133 23.22 1.75 -1.06
C ASP A 133 21.82 1.51 -0.47
N ILE A 134 21.53 2.25 0.59
CA ILE A 134 20.27 2.14 1.32
C ILE A 134 19.08 2.58 0.44
N SER A 135 19.21 3.61 -0.37
CA SER A 135 18.13 4.11 -1.22
C SER A 135 17.75 3.09 -2.28
N SER A 136 18.74 2.47 -2.90
CA SER A 136 18.56 1.39 -3.88
C SER A 136 17.90 0.16 -3.24
N ALA A 137 18.31 -0.22 -2.03
CA ALA A 137 17.70 -1.34 -1.30
C ALA A 137 16.20 -1.10 -1.02
N ARG A 138 15.82 0.10 -0.61
CA ARG A 138 14.41 0.52 -0.39
C ARG A 138 13.58 0.40 -1.66
N ILE A 139 14.08 0.92 -2.77
CA ILE A 139 13.42 0.88 -4.08
C ILE A 139 13.21 -0.57 -4.53
N ILE A 140 14.24 -1.41 -4.42
CA ILE A 140 14.17 -2.82 -4.82
C ILE A 140 13.13 -3.58 -3.98
N ILE A 141 13.13 -3.40 -2.67
CA ILE A 141 12.17 -4.09 -1.80
C ILE A 141 10.75 -3.62 -2.05
N ALA A 142 10.53 -2.32 -2.25
CA ALA A 142 9.23 -1.79 -2.64
C ALA A 142 8.78 -2.34 -4.01
N ALA A 143 9.70 -2.50 -4.96
CA ALA A 143 9.42 -3.08 -6.26
C ALA A 143 9.03 -4.58 -6.15
N ILE A 144 9.74 -5.37 -5.35
CA ILE A 144 9.44 -6.79 -5.12
C ILE A 144 8.04 -6.96 -4.54
N LEU A 145 7.66 -6.14 -3.54
CA LEU A 145 6.33 -6.21 -2.92
C LEU A 145 5.20 -5.75 -3.83
N THR A 146 5.49 -4.85 -4.76
CA THR A 146 4.53 -4.41 -5.77
C THR A 146 4.37 -5.45 -6.87
N PHE A 147 5.48 -6.04 -7.29
CA PHE A 147 5.56 -6.98 -8.41
C PHE A 147 4.61 -8.16 -8.28
N TYR A 148 4.56 -8.81 -7.11
CA TYR A 148 3.73 -9.98 -6.88
C TYR A 148 2.22 -9.71 -7.02
N PRO A 149 1.60 -8.77 -6.26
CA PRO A 149 0.17 -8.50 -6.37
C PRO A 149 -0.25 -8.04 -7.76
N VAL A 150 0.60 -7.26 -8.44
CA VAL A 150 0.33 -6.81 -9.81
C VAL A 150 0.36 -7.96 -10.79
N SER A 151 1.39 -8.82 -10.73
CA SER A 151 1.51 -9.98 -11.63
C SER A 151 0.34 -10.93 -11.50
N THR A 152 0.01 -11.34 -10.27
CA THR A 152 -1.01 -12.36 -10.01
C THR A 152 -2.42 -11.86 -10.32
N ASN A 153 -2.75 -10.63 -9.89
CA ASN A 153 -4.05 -10.06 -10.18
C ASN A 153 -4.24 -9.79 -11.68
N THR A 154 -3.22 -9.27 -12.38
CA THR A 154 -3.31 -9.03 -13.82
C THR A 154 -3.47 -10.32 -14.60
N LEU A 155 -2.72 -11.37 -14.23
CA LEU A 155 -2.88 -12.70 -14.82
C LEU A 155 -4.30 -13.26 -14.63
N ALA A 156 -4.83 -13.13 -13.39
CA ALA A 156 -6.22 -13.50 -13.10
C ALA A 156 -7.21 -12.71 -13.97
N GLY A 157 -6.91 -11.43 -14.22
CA GLY A 157 -7.69 -10.59 -15.10
C GLY A 157 -7.70 -11.08 -16.56
N PHE A 158 -6.56 -11.46 -17.10
CA PHE A 158 -6.49 -12.06 -18.45
C PHE A 158 -7.26 -13.38 -18.53
N LYS A 159 -7.17 -14.23 -17.50
CA LYS A 159 -7.87 -15.52 -17.42
C LYS A 159 -9.37 -15.39 -17.15
N SER A 160 -9.85 -14.25 -16.68
CA SER A 160 -11.25 -14.02 -16.38
C SER A 160 -12.15 -13.94 -17.62
N VAL A 161 -11.54 -13.82 -18.80
CA VAL A 161 -12.28 -13.76 -20.07
C VAL A 161 -12.68 -15.17 -20.49
N GLY A 162 -13.97 -15.43 -20.52
CA GLY A 162 -14.54 -16.76 -20.87
C GLY A 162 -14.17 -17.18 -22.31
N ARG A 163 -14.11 -18.50 -22.49
CA ARG A 163 -13.77 -19.15 -23.76
C ARG A 163 -14.69 -18.71 -24.91
N GLU A 164 -15.97 -18.52 -24.62
CA GLU A 164 -16.98 -18.07 -25.58
C GLU A 164 -16.59 -16.73 -26.25
N ARG A 165 -16.07 -15.78 -25.49
CA ARG A 165 -15.62 -14.48 -26.00
C ARG A 165 -14.38 -14.62 -26.89
N HIS A 166 -13.48 -15.54 -26.53
CA HIS A 166 -12.33 -15.86 -27.38
C HIS A 166 -12.74 -16.45 -28.73
N GLU A 167 -13.70 -17.41 -28.71
CA GLU A 167 -14.22 -18.04 -29.92
C GLU A 167 -14.98 -17.04 -30.79
N LEU A 168 -15.77 -16.16 -30.18
CA LEU A 168 -16.46 -15.09 -30.89
C LEU A 168 -15.47 -14.17 -31.63
N MET A 169 -14.43 -13.69 -30.95
CA MET A 169 -13.43 -12.85 -31.59
C MET A 169 -12.70 -13.54 -32.74
N ARG A 170 -12.45 -14.85 -32.61
CA ARG A 170 -11.85 -15.66 -33.69
C ARG A 170 -12.81 -15.82 -34.87
N SER A 171 -14.09 -16.02 -34.64
CA SER A 171 -15.12 -16.12 -35.69
C SER A 171 -15.23 -14.85 -36.54
N TYR A 172 -14.96 -13.69 -35.92
CA TYR A 172 -14.83 -12.39 -36.61
C TYR A 172 -13.46 -12.15 -37.26
N GLY A 173 -12.57 -13.14 -37.31
CA GLY A 173 -11.26 -13.01 -37.93
C GLY A 173 -10.30 -12.09 -37.18
N ALA A 174 -10.50 -11.89 -35.88
CA ALA A 174 -9.63 -11.01 -35.09
C ALA A 174 -8.23 -11.61 -34.96
N SER A 175 -7.19 -10.80 -35.32
CA SER A 175 -5.79 -11.17 -35.08
C SER A 175 -5.47 -11.24 -33.58
N LYS A 176 -4.40 -11.94 -33.21
CA LYS A 176 -3.92 -12.01 -31.82
C LYS A 176 -3.75 -10.61 -31.20
N PHE A 177 -3.18 -9.68 -31.95
CA PHE A 177 -3.00 -8.29 -31.48
C PHE A 177 -4.35 -7.61 -31.17
N ARG A 178 -5.36 -7.77 -32.04
CA ARG A 178 -6.71 -7.24 -31.79
C ARG A 178 -7.37 -7.89 -30.58
N LEU A 179 -7.17 -9.20 -30.40
CA LEU A 179 -7.68 -9.95 -29.23
C LEU A 179 -7.12 -9.34 -27.94
N TYR A 180 -5.81 -9.09 -27.86
CA TYR A 180 -5.19 -8.49 -26.68
C TYR A 180 -5.64 -7.05 -26.45
N THR A 181 -5.51 -6.19 -27.46
CA THR A 181 -5.75 -4.74 -27.30
C THR A 181 -7.22 -4.38 -27.12
N LYS A 182 -8.14 -5.10 -27.74
CA LYS A 182 -9.58 -4.76 -27.73
C LYS A 182 -10.40 -5.56 -26.74
N MET A 183 -9.91 -6.70 -26.24
CA MET A 183 -10.65 -7.54 -25.33
C MET A 183 -9.90 -7.86 -24.03
N LEU A 184 -8.72 -8.45 -24.11
CA LEU A 184 -8.02 -8.97 -22.93
C LEU A 184 -7.53 -7.85 -22.02
N ILE A 185 -6.77 -6.87 -22.55
CA ILE A 185 -6.24 -5.75 -21.77
C ILE A 185 -7.37 -4.94 -21.14
N PRO A 186 -8.42 -4.48 -21.87
CA PRO A 186 -9.52 -3.76 -21.24
C PRO A 186 -10.27 -4.57 -20.18
N SER A 187 -10.41 -5.88 -20.37
CA SER A 187 -11.06 -6.76 -19.38
C SER A 187 -10.21 -6.95 -18.12
N ALA A 188 -8.90 -7.04 -18.27
CA ALA A 188 -7.96 -7.19 -17.17
C ALA A 188 -7.74 -5.92 -16.35
N MET A 189 -8.09 -4.72 -16.87
CA MET A 189 -7.80 -3.43 -16.21
C MET A 189 -8.31 -3.35 -14.77
N SER A 190 -9.52 -3.84 -14.48
CA SER A 190 -10.04 -3.82 -13.11
C SER A 190 -9.25 -4.72 -12.14
N TYR A 191 -8.73 -5.84 -12.64
CA TYR A 191 -7.88 -6.74 -11.88
C TYR A 191 -6.49 -6.13 -11.67
N PHE A 192 -5.94 -5.51 -12.71
CA PHE A 192 -4.69 -4.76 -12.61
C PHE A 192 -4.77 -3.66 -11.55
N PHE A 193 -5.83 -2.85 -11.57
CA PHE A 193 -6.05 -1.84 -10.53
C PHE A 193 -6.32 -2.45 -9.14
N THR A 194 -6.88 -3.65 -9.06
CA THR A 194 -6.96 -4.38 -7.78
C THR A 194 -5.55 -4.70 -7.25
N GLY A 195 -4.66 -5.18 -8.11
CA GLY A 195 -3.25 -5.38 -7.79
C GLY A 195 -2.57 -4.08 -7.32
N LEU A 196 -2.78 -2.96 -8.02
CA LEU A 196 -2.22 -1.66 -7.65
C LEU A 196 -2.73 -1.15 -6.30
N LYS A 197 -4.01 -1.32 -6.00
CA LYS A 197 -4.59 -0.93 -4.70
C LYS A 197 -4.00 -1.69 -3.53
N ILE A 198 -3.69 -2.95 -3.73
CA ILE A 198 -3.05 -3.80 -2.71
C ILE A 198 -1.58 -3.39 -2.56
N SER A 199 -0.88 -3.23 -3.67
CA SER A 199 0.57 -2.99 -3.66
C SER A 199 0.98 -1.58 -3.27
N ALA A 200 0.15 -0.55 -3.50
CA ALA A 200 0.52 0.83 -3.16
C ALA A 200 0.80 1.03 -1.66
N PRO A 201 -0.07 0.66 -0.71
CA PRO A 201 0.26 0.71 0.71
C PRO A 201 1.39 -0.25 1.09
N MET A 202 1.52 -1.42 0.44
CA MET A 202 2.62 -2.36 0.69
C MET A 202 3.98 -1.77 0.33
N ALA A 203 4.10 -1.05 -0.77
CA ALA A 203 5.35 -0.38 -1.18
C ALA A 203 5.78 0.70 -0.16
N ILE A 204 4.81 1.45 0.37
CA ILE A 204 5.07 2.45 1.42
C ILE A 204 5.54 1.78 2.71
N THR A 205 4.82 0.75 3.16
CA THR A 205 5.19 -0.03 4.35
C THR A 205 6.57 -0.66 4.20
N ALA A 206 6.91 -1.17 3.01
CA ALA A 206 8.24 -1.71 2.71
C ALA A 206 9.33 -0.67 2.88
N SER A 207 9.14 0.53 2.32
CA SER A 207 10.11 1.62 2.44
C SER A 207 10.31 2.01 3.90
N ILE A 208 9.23 2.17 4.68
CA ILE A 208 9.28 2.47 6.12
C ILE A 208 10.04 1.38 6.88
N LEU A 209 9.77 0.10 6.60
CA LEU A 209 10.44 -1.02 7.28
C LEU A 209 11.95 -1.04 7.03
N VAL A 210 12.37 -0.81 5.79
CA VAL A 210 13.81 -0.75 5.46
C VAL A 210 14.46 0.46 6.13
N ASP A 211 13.77 1.60 6.18
CA ASP A 211 14.22 2.80 6.91
C ASP A 211 14.49 2.50 8.39
N THR A 212 13.67 1.67 9.05
CA THR A 212 13.85 1.35 10.49
C THR A 212 15.12 0.57 10.78
N LEU A 213 15.57 -0.25 9.83
CA LEU A 213 16.72 -1.14 10.00
C LEU A 213 18.06 -0.46 9.73
N GLN A 214 18.07 0.45 8.78
CA GLN A 214 19.33 0.88 8.15
C GLN A 214 19.78 2.31 8.53
N GLY A 215 18.93 3.08 9.21
CA GLY A 215 19.24 4.48 9.49
C GLY A 215 19.15 5.38 8.25
N GLY A 216 19.61 6.61 8.35
CA GLY A 216 19.50 7.64 7.31
C GLY A 216 18.25 8.50 7.49
N ASN A 217 17.63 8.95 6.39
CA ASN A 217 16.44 9.79 6.41
C ASN A 217 15.18 8.98 6.06
N GLY A 218 14.03 9.41 6.57
CA GLY A 218 12.73 8.82 6.28
C GLY A 218 11.92 8.48 7.52
N LEU A 219 10.63 8.16 7.32
CA LEU A 219 9.70 7.89 8.42
C LEU A 219 10.14 6.73 9.31
N GLY A 220 10.68 5.66 8.73
CA GLY A 220 11.14 4.51 9.51
C GLY A 220 12.40 4.82 10.33
N CYS A 221 13.28 5.70 9.86
CA CYS A 221 14.42 6.18 10.64
C CYS A 221 13.95 6.97 11.88
N MET A 222 13.02 7.92 11.70
CA MET A 222 12.41 8.65 12.81
C MET A 222 11.72 7.72 13.80
N LEU A 223 10.99 6.69 13.29
CA LEU A 223 10.36 5.66 14.12
C LEU A 223 11.40 4.93 14.98
N SER A 224 12.52 4.50 14.39
CA SER A 224 13.61 3.83 15.10
C SER A 224 14.26 4.74 16.13
N GLN A 225 14.45 6.03 15.82
CA GLN A 225 15.03 7.03 16.75
C GLN A 225 14.08 7.31 17.93
N SER A 226 12.77 7.41 17.69
CA SER A 226 11.79 7.62 18.75
C SER A 226 11.76 6.45 19.74
N LEU A 227 11.90 5.21 19.25
CA LEU A 227 12.01 4.01 20.11
C LEU A 227 13.29 3.99 20.95
N LYS A 228 14.40 4.53 20.43
CA LYS A 228 15.68 4.62 21.14
C LYS A 228 15.74 5.78 22.14
N GLY A 229 14.67 6.54 22.29
CA GLY A 229 14.58 7.66 23.23
C GLY A 229 15.27 8.94 22.77
N SER A 230 15.68 9.03 21.50
CA SER A 230 16.29 10.22 20.91
C SER A 230 15.28 11.32 20.56
N MET A 231 13.99 11.02 20.60
CA MET A 231 12.87 11.93 20.30
C MET A 231 11.77 11.79 21.37
N THR A 232 10.82 12.73 21.37
CA THR A 232 9.65 12.64 22.24
C THR A 232 8.82 11.39 21.90
N ARG A 233 8.20 10.79 22.91
CA ARG A 233 7.47 9.51 22.80
C ARG A 233 6.24 9.57 21.92
N PHE A 234 5.67 10.76 21.76
CA PHE A 234 4.54 10.98 20.86
C PHE A 234 4.92 10.83 19.39
N VAL A 235 6.17 11.16 19.00
CA VAL A 235 6.65 11.03 17.62
C VAL A 235 6.48 9.61 17.07
N PHE A 236 6.66 8.58 17.89
CA PHE A 236 6.40 7.21 17.48
C PHE A 236 4.96 7.03 16.99
N TRP A 237 3.99 7.46 17.79
CA TRP A 237 2.58 7.31 17.48
C TRP A 237 2.13 8.25 16.36
N ASP A 238 2.69 9.46 16.30
CA ASP A 238 2.47 10.40 15.20
C ASP A 238 2.86 9.76 13.86
N ILE A 239 4.02 9.12 13.78
CA ILE A 239 4.49 8.44 12.57
C ILE A 239 3.60 7.23 12.24
N VAL A 240 3.22 6.43 13.24
CA VAL A 240 2.35 5.26 13.03
C VAL A 240 1.01 5.68 12.44
N ILE A 241 0.33 6.67 13.05
CA ILE A 241 -0.95 7.17 12.57
C ILE A 241 -0.80 7.82 11.19
N PHE A 242 0.23 8.65 11.00
CA PHE A 242 0.50 9.30 9.73
C PHE A 242 0.76 8.28 8.60
N SER A 243 1.55 7.24 8.88
CA SER A 243 1.81 6.15 7.93
C SER A 243 0.54 5.39 7.57
N ALA A 244 -0.34 5.12 8.54
CA ALA A 244 -1.62 4.50 8.29
C ALA A 244 -2.53 5.37 7.40
N VAL A 245 -2.58 6.67 7.66
CA VAL A 245 -3.33 7.63 6.83
C VAL A 245 -2.80 7.64 5.40
N ILE A 246 -1.49 7.72 5.19
CA ILE A 246 -0.88 7.69 3.86
C ILE A 246 -1.19 6.37 3.15
N GLY A 247 -1.11 5.23 3.85
CA GLY A 247 -1.46 3.92 3.31
C GLY A 247 -2.91 3.87 2.81
N VAL A 248 -3.85 4.36 3.61
CA VAL A 248 -5.26 4.47 3.24
C VAL A 248 -5.46 5.42 2.06
N LEU A 249 -4.82 6.59 2.07
CA LEU A 249 -4.89 7.55 0.98
C LEU A 249 -4.34 6.97 -0.34
N SER A 250 -3.24 6.22 -0.29
CA SER A 250 -2.66 5.58 -1.47
C SER A 250 -3.63 4.55 -2.09
N PHE A 251 -4.32 3.75 -1.26
CA PHE A 251 -5.36 2.84 -1.73
C PHE A 251 -6.52 3.58 -2.40
N TYR A 252 -7.02 4.66 -1.80
CA TYR A 252 -8.09 5.47 -2.38
C TYR A 252 -7.65 6.18 -3.65
N LEU A 253 -6.42 6.70 -3.71
CA LEU A 253 -5.85 7.33 -4.88
C LEU A 253 -5.84 6.37 -6.08
N MET A 254 -5.38 5.13 -5.89
CA MET A 254 -5.45 4.10 -6.94
C MET A 254 -6.89 3.83 -7.37
N GLY A 255 -7.86 3.88 -6.46
CA GLY A 255 -9.28 3.76 -6.77
C GLY A 255 -9.85 4.93 -7.60
N VAL A 256 -9.35 6.14 -7.38
CA VAL A 256 -9.72 7.33 -8.18
C VAL A 256 -9.13 7.22 -9.58
N ILE A 257 -7.85 6.84 -9.68
CA ILE A 257 -7.16 6.64 -10.98
C ILE A 257 -7.88 5.54 -11.78
N GLU A 258 -8.26 4.41 -11.16
CA GLU A 258 -9.04 3.36 -11.84
C GLU A 258 -10.34 3.93 -12.43
N ARG A 259 -11.08 4.74 -11.66
CA ARG A 259 -12.35 5.32 -12.13
C ARG A 259 -12.16 6.32 -13.28
N ALA A 260 -11.04 7.01 -13.31
CA ALA A 260 -10.69 7.94 -14.39
C ALA A 260 -10.35 7.19 -15.68
N ILE A 261 -9.58 6.10 -15.57
CA ILE A 261 -9.10 5.32 -16.73
C ILE A 261 -10.15 4.31 -17.23
N THR A 262 -11.00 3.76 -16.33
CA THR A 262 -12.01 2.73 -16.65
C THR A 262 -13.46 3.24 -16.47
N PRO A 263 -13.94 4.18 -17.27
CA PRO A 263 -15.28 4.76 -17.11
C PRO A 263 -16.44 3.82 -17.45
N ALA A 264 -16.19 2.71 -18.11
CA ALA A 264 -17.21 1.82 -18.69
C ALA A 264 -18.13 1.07 -17.67
N LYS A 265 -17.67 0.88 -16.43
CA LYS A 265 -18.51 0.20 -15.40
C LYS A 265 -19.70 1.02 -14.91
N ARG A 266 -19.71 2.33 -15.13
CA ARG A 266 -20.78 3.21 -14.63
C ARG A 266 -22.07 3.13 -15.46
N LYS A 267 -21.96 2.78 -16.75
CA LYS A 267 -23.15 2.67 -17.65
C LYS A 267 -23.86 1.32 -17.56
N ALA A 268 -23.16 0.23 -17.25
CA ALA A 268 -23.78 -1.09 -17.12
C ALA A 268 -24.68 -1.21 -15.88
N LYS A 269 -24.29 -0.58 -14.76
CA LYS A 269 -25.10 -0.59 -13.52
C LYS A 269 -26.37 0.24 -13.59
N LYS A 270 -26.44 1.28 -14.47
CA LYS A 270 -27.62 2.12 -14.70
C LYS A 270 -28.63 1.48 -15.69
N LYS A 271 -28.22 0.46 -16.48
CA LYS A 271 -29.12 -0.26 -17.39
C LYS A 271 -29.72 -1.52 -16.78
N ALA A 272 -29.26 -1.96 -15.59
CA ALA A 272 -29.74 -3.13 -14.88
C ALA A 272 -30.64 -2.79 -13.66
N GLN A 273 -30.94 -1.50 -13.45
CA GLN A 273 -31.98 -0.98 -12.56
C GLN A 273 -33.09 -0.35 -13.40
#